data_a434c127a0dcfdaf3abf6cef37532adf
#
_entry.id   a434c127a0dcfdaf3abf6cef37532adf
#
_cell.length_a   1.000
_cell.length_b   1.000
_cell.length_c   1.000
_cell.angle_alpha   90.00
_cell.angle_beta   90.00
_cell.angle_gamma   90.00
#
_symmetry.space_group_name_H-M   'P 1'
#
loop_
_entity.id
_entity.type
_entity.pdbx_description
1 polymer ?
#
loop_
_entity_poly.entity_id
_entity_poly.type
_entity_poly.pdbx_seq_one_letter_code
_entity_poly.pdbx_strand_id
1 'polypeptide(L)'
;MSREPAHADIGARLQGVLHQAESLCRVRGVRLTLQRRQVLEILCRSPRPMGAYDILDQLLQRIPGARPTTVYRALAFLQQQGLIHRIESLNAFLGCLHPEHPHAGQFLICRRCGLVQEMEDEGVERSLGRVAEASGFEPDSRVVEVIGCCASCTGKGR
;
A
#
# COMPACT_ATOMS: atom_id res chain seq x y z
N MET A 1 4.74 15.35 20.57
CA MET A 1 4.22 16.37 19.61
C MET A 1 4.46 15.81 18.22
N SER A 2 3.50 15.09 17.68
CA SER A 2 3.57 14.53 16.33
C SER A 2 3.21 15.62 15.34
N ARG A 3 4.19 16.12 14.60
CA ARG A 3 3.96 17.05 13.48
C ARG A 3 3.26 16.27 12.36
N GLU A 4 2.02 16.66 12.08
CA GLU A 4 1.43 16.36 10.78
C GLU A 4 2.35 16.94 9.70
N PRO A 5 2.70 16.17 8.65
CA PRO A 5 3.48 16.72 7.55
C PRO A 5 2.65 17.80 6.85
N ALA A 6 3.23 18.98 6.65
CA ALA A 6 2.59 20.10 5.99
C ALA A 6 2.16 19.69 4.57
N HIS A 7 0.98 20.17 4.13
CA HIS A 7 0.36 19.86 2.83
C HIS A 7 1.28 20.01 1.61
N ALA A 8 2.30 20.88 1.68
CA ALA A 8 3.29 21.06 0.62
C ALA A 8 4.23 19.86 0.45
N ASP A 9 4.54 19.15 1.54
CA ASP A 9 5.42 17.97 1.54
C ASP A 9 4.73 16.74 0.93
N ILE A 10 3.43 16.61 1.14
CA ILE A 10 2.62 15.51 0.58
C ILE A 10 2.58 15.60 -0.97
N GLY A 11 2.46 16.80 -1.52
CA GLY A 11 2.41 17.01 -2.97
C GLY A 11 3.72 16.64 -3.65
N ALA A 12 4.85 17.10 -3.14
CA ALA A 12 6.18 16.80 -3.67
C ALA A 12 6.51 15.30 -3.55
N ARG A 13 6.18 14.69 -2.42
CA ARG A 13 6.37 13.26 -2.19
C ARG A 13 5.53 12.41 -3.14
N LEU A 14 4.27 12.79 -3.36
CA LEU A 14 3.38 12.11 -4.29
C LEU A 14 3.92 12.13 -5.72
N GLN A 15 4.40 13.29 -6.20
CA GLN A 15 4.99 13.40 -7.54
C GLN A 15 6.22 12.50 -7.68
N GLY A 16 7.06 12.42 -6.64
CA GLY A 16 8.21 11.52 -6.61
C GLY A 16 7.79 10.04 -6.75
N VAL A 17 6.81 9.59 -5.99
CA VAL A 17 6.29 8.21 -6.05
C VAL A 17 5.69 7.90 -7.43
N LEU A 18 4.90 8.82 -8.00
CA LEU A 18 4.32 8.61 -9.33
C LEU A 18 5.38 8.55 -10.43
N HIS A 19 6.39 9.42 -10.38
CA HIS A 19 7.50 9.38 -11.32
C HIS A 19 8.31 8.07 -11.21
N GLN A 20 8.56 7.62 -10.00
CA GLN A 20 9.20 6.35 -9.72
C GLN A 20 8.39 5.17 -10.30
N ALA A 21 7.08 5.16 -10.07
CA ALA A 21 6.18 4.14 -10.62
C ALA A 21 6.20 4.10 -12.15
N GLU A 22 6.20 5.26 -12.81
CA GLU A 22 6.31 5.38 -14.26
C GLU A 22 7.64 4.82 -14.78
N SER A 23 8.74 5.14 -14.09
CA SER A 23 10.09 4.68 -14.45
C SER A 23 10.21 3.16 -14.28
N LEU A 24 9.72 2.60 -13.17
CA LEU A 24 9.71 1.16 -12.92
C LEU A 24 8.89 0.41 -13.97
N CYS A 25 7.69 0.89 -14.30
CA CYS A 25 6.85 0.29 -15.33
C CYS A 25 7.55 0.31 -16.69
N ARG A 26 8.23 1.40 -17.05
CA ARG A 26 8.99 1.53 -18.30
C ARG A 26 10.14 0.52 -18.37
N VAL A 27 10.94 0.40 -17.30
CA VAL A 27 12.04 -0.57 -17.22
C VAL A 27 11.54 -2.00 -17.33
N ARG A 28 10.38 -2.31 -16.75
CA ARG A 28 9.75 -3.64 -16.80
C ARG A 28 9.00 -3.93 -18.10
N GLY A 29 8.95 -2.99 -19.04
CA GLY A 29 8.23 -3.15 -20.31
C GLY A 29 6.71 -3.20 -20.16
N VAL A 30 6.16 -2.69 -19.07
CA VAL A 30 4.71 -2.65 -18.80
C VAL A 30 4.19 -1.21 -18.82
N ARG A 31 2.90 -1.04 -19.13
CA ARG A 31 2.31 0.29 -19.28
C ARG A 31 1.51 0.71 -18.05
N LEU A 32 1.91 1.81 -17.42
CA LEU A 32 1.11 2.52 -16.44
C LEU A 32 0.10 3.42 -17.16
N THR A 33 -1.10 2.88 -17.45
CA THR A 33 -2.15 3.64 -18.13
C THR A 33 -2.68 4.77 -17.25
N LEU A 34 -3.38 5.74 -17.84
CA LEU A 34 -3.99 6.85 -17.09
C LEU A 34 -4.88 6.36 -15.94
N GLN A 35 -5.69 5.34 -16.16
CA GLN A 35 -6.57 4.78 -15.12
C GLN A 35 -5.76 4.16 -13.96
N ARG A 36 -4.73 3.37 -14.28
CA ARG A 36 -3.83 2.77 -13.28
C ARG A 36 -3.09 3.86 -12.48
N ARG A 37 -2.60 4.88 -13.17
CA ARG A 37 -1.94 6.03 -12.54
C ARG A 37 -2.87 6.78 -11.59
N GLN A 38 -4.13 6.98 -11.97
CA GLN A 38 -5.10 7.67 -11.12
C GLN A 38 -5.49 6.86 -9.89
N VAL A 39 -5.64 5.53 -10.02
CA VAL A 39 -5.86 4.64 -8.87
C VAL A 39 -4.67 4.69 -7.93
N LEU A 40 -3.44 4.62 -8.44
CA LEU A 40 -2.22 4.76 -7.64
C LEU A 40 -2.18 6.11 -6.90
N GLU A 41 -2.47 7.20 -7.61
CA GLU A 41 -2.50 8.54 -7.03
C GLU A 41 -3.54 8.67 -5.90
N ILE A 42 -4.73 8.10 -6.07
CA ILE A 42 -5.77 8.07 -5.02
C ILE A 42 -5.24 7.38 -3.77
N LEU A 43 -4.62 6.21 -3.93
CA LEU A 43 -4.07 5.44 -2.82
C LEU A 43 -2.89 6.14 -2.12
N CYS A 44 -1.97 6.74 -2.89
CA CYS A 44 -0.82 7.46 -2.32
C CYS A 44 -1.19 8.77 -1.62
N ARG A 45 -2.34 9.35 -1.93
CA ARG A 45 -2.89 10.52 -1.22
C ARG A 45 -3.57 10.15 0.08
N SER A 46 -4.03 8.93 0.21
CA SER A 46 -4.73 8.48 1.41
C SER A 46 -3.75 8.08 2.50
N PRO A 47 -3.86 8.63 3.72
CA PRO A 47 -3.07 8.18 4.86
C PRO A 47 -3.56 6.86 5.45
N ARG A 48 -4.65 6.31 4.93
CA ARG A 48 -5.29 5.09 5.40
C ARG A 48 -5.57 4.15 4.23
N PRO A 49 -5.57 2.83 4.47
CA PRO A 49 -6.01 1.89 3.46
C PRO A 49 -7.42 2.18 2.97
N MET A 50 -7.66 1.94 1.70
CA MET A 50 -8.96 2.18 1.05
C MET A 50 -9.51 0.90 0.45
N GLY A 51 -10.81 0.65 0.62
CA GLY A 51 -11.54 -0.39 -0.06
C GLY A 51 -11.71 -0.09 -1.57
N ALA A 52 -11.95 -1.13 -2.36
CA ALA A 52 -12.10 -0.97 -3.81
C ALA A 52 -13.26 -0.05 -4.21
N TYR A 53 -14.34 -0.01 -3.43
CA TYR A 53 -15.49 0.87 -3.68
C TYR A 53 -15.18 2.33 -3.34
N ASP A 54 -14.44 2.60 -2.26
CA ASP A 54 -14.02 3.96 -1.92
C ASP A 54 -13.09 4.53 -3.01
N ILE A 55 -12.23 3.67 -3.57
CA ILE A 55 -11.37 4.02 -4.70
C ILE A 55 -12.22 4.31 -5.94
N LEU A 56 -13.25 3.50 -6.21
CA LEU A 56 -14.16 3.70 -7.33
C LEU A 56 -14.88 5.05 -7.23
N ASP A 57 -15.40 5.39 -6.05
CA ASP A 57 -16.11 6.65 -5.81
C ASP A 57 -15.21 7.87 -6.11
N GLN A 58 -13.94 7.82 -5.69
CA GLN A 58 -12.97 8.86 -6.03
C GLN A 58 -12.56 8.85 -7.52
N LEU A 59 -12.46 7.66 -8.12
CA LEU A 59 -12.12 7.54 -9.53
C LEU A 59 -13.22 8.09 -10.44
N LEU A 60 -14.50 7.89 -10.08
CA LEU A 60 -15.66 8.40 -10.82
C LEU A 60 -15.66 9.93 -10.91
N GLN A 61 -15.14 10.64 -9.91
CA GLN A 61 -14.99 12.09 -9.95
C GLN A 61 -13.99 12.57 -11.01
N ARG A 62 -13.06 11.70 -11.41
CA ARG A 62 -11.99 12.01 -12.38
C ARG A 62 -12.24 11.38 -13.75
N ILE A 63 -12.81 10.18 -13.77
CA ILE A 63 -13.12 9.41 -14.97
C ILE A 63 -14.61 9.03 -14.93
N PRO A 64 -15.48 9.84 -15.51
CA PRO A 64 -16.89 9.49 -15.66
C PRO A 64 -17.04 8.16 -16.39
N GLY A 65 -17.85 7.26 -15.84
CA GLY A 65 -18.06 5.93 -16.43
C GLY A 65 -17.05 4.86 -15.99
N ALA A 66 -16.14 5.15 -15.06
CA ALA A 66 -15.33 4.11 -14.43
C ALA A 66 -16.23 3.05 -13.80
N ARG A 67 -15.83 1.78 -13.88
CA ARG A 67 -16.59 0.63 -13.38
C ARG A 67 -15.78 -0.11 -12.31
N PRO A 68 -16.42 -0.92 -11.45
CA PRO A 68 -15.71 -1.75 -10.48
C PRO A 68 -14.60 -2.59 -11.13
N THR A 69 -14.86 -3.16 -12.31
CA THR A 69 -13.87 -3.93 -13.08
C THR A 69 -12.64 -3.11 -13.46
N THR A 70 -12.79 -1.81 -13.71
CA THR A 70 -11.67 -0.89 -13.97
C THR A 70 -10.75 -0.78 -12.76
N VAL A 71 -11.35 -0.61 -11.57
CA VAL A 71 -10.61 -0.53 -10.31
C VAL A 71 -9.89 -1.84 -10.01
N TYR A 72 -10.58 -2.98 -10.06
CA TYR A 72 -9.98 -4.28 -9.77
C TYR A 72 -8.83 -4.64 -10.72
N ARG A 73 -8.95 -4.33 -12.02
CA ARG A 73 -7.86 -4.52 -12.98
C ARG A 73 -6.66 -3.62 -12.71
N ALA A 74 -6.92 -2.37 -12.28
CA ALA A 74 -5.86 -1.46 -11.90
C ALA A 74 -5.15 -1.94 -10.62
N LEU A 75 -5.92 -2.34 -9.59
CA LEU A 75 -5.39 -2.86 -8.34
C LEU A 75 -4.54 -4.12 -8.55
N ALA A 76 -5.03 -5.09 -9.32
CA ALA A 76 -4.28 -6.30 -9.64
C ALA A 76 -2.94 -5.97 -10.32
N PHE A 77 -2.95 -5.07 -11.30
CA PHE A 77 -1.73 -4.63 -11.96
C PHE A 77 -0.77 -3.92 -11.00
N LEU A 78 -1.26 -2.96 -10.22
CA LEU A 78 -0.44 -2.17 -9.31
C LEU A 78 0.18 -3.05 -8.21
N GLN A 79 -0.57 -4.02 -7.70
CA GLN A 79 -0.08 -5.00 -6.73
C GLN A 79 0.99 -5.90 -7.35
N GLN A 80 0.76 -6.41 -8.56
CA GLN A 80 1.75 -7.22 -9.28
C GLN A 80 3.05 -6.46 -9.53
N GLN A 81 2.96 -5.14 -9.73
CA GLN A 81 4.13 -4.28 -9.90
C GLN A 81 4.76 -3.81 -8.58
N GLY A 82 4.23 -4.20 -7.42
CA GLY A 82 4.74 -3.76 -6.12
C GLY A 82 4.54 -2.27 -5.85
N LEU A 83 3.57 -1.64 -6.52
CA LEU A 83 3.28 -0.20 -6.38
C LEU A 83 2.25 0.07 -5.28
N ILE A 84 1.55 -0.95 -4.84
CA ILE A 84 0.58 -0.90 -3.75
C ILE A 84 0.68 -2.17 -2.90
N HIS A 85 0.21 -2.08 -1.67
CA HIS A 85 0.03 -3.21 -0.76
C HIS A 85 -1.45 -3.49 -0.54
N ARG A 86 -1.80 -4.76 -0.46
CA ARG A 86 -3.09 -5.19 0.03
C ARG A 86 -2.97 -5.51 1.52
N ILE A 87 -3.85 -4.94 2.32
CA ILE A 87 -4.00 -5.23 3.73
C ILE A 87 -5.12 -6.25 3.86
N GLU A 88 -4.73 -7.52 4.05
CA GLU A 88 -5.67 -8.64 3.98
C GLU A 88 -6.74 -8.58 5.08
N SER A 89 -6.34 -8.27 6.32
CA SER A 89 -7.24 -8.16 7.46
C SER A 89 -8.31 -7.07 7.33
N LEU A 90 -8.05 -6.05 6.47
CA LEU A 90 -8.97 -4.94 6.21
C LEU A 90 -9.66 -5.05 4.86
N ASN A 91 -9.27 -6.02 4.01
CA ASN A 91 -9.67 -6.10 2.61
C ASN A 91 -9.56 -4.74 1.89
N ALA A 92 -8.45 -4.06 2.10
CA ALA A 92 -8.19 -2.71 1.63
C ALA A 92 -6.79 -2.60 1.02
N PHE A 93 -6.50 -1.47 0.38
CA PHE A 93 -5.26 -1.23 -0.35
C PHE A 93 -4.58 0.04 0.14
N LEU A 94 -3.26 0.04 0.13
CA LEU A 94 -2.39 1.15 0.52
C LEU A 94 -1.34 1.38 -0.56
N GLY A 95 -1.04 2.64 -0.89
CA GLY A 95 0.05 2.98 -1.80
C GLY A 95 1.41 2.64 -1.19
N CYS A 96 2.29 2.00 -1.96
CA CYS A 96 3.67 1.78 -1.57
C CYS A 96 4.47 3.08 -1.72
N LEU A 97 5.18 3.49 -0.69
CA LEU A 97 5.99 4.71 -0.70
C LEU A 97 7.43 4.47 -1.19
N HIS A 98 7.87 3.22 -1.23
CA HIS A 98 9.22 2.78 -1.61
C HIS A 98 9.19 1.62 -2.61
N PRO A 99 8.59 1.82 -3.82
CA PRO A 99 8.38 0.76 -4.79
C PRO A 99 9.67 0.27 -5.47
N GLU A 100 10.78 0.96 -5.27
CA GLU A 100 12.10 0.61 -5.81
C GLU A 100 12.74 -0.60 -5.11
N HIS A 101 12.36 -0.87 -3.87
CA HIS A 101 12.87 -2.00 -3.10
C HIS A 101 11.82 -3.11 -3.01
N PRO A 102 12.14 -4.33 -3.50
CA PRO A 102 11.29 -5.48 -3.20
C PRO A 102 11.31 -5.70 -1.68
N HIS A 103 10.17 -5.52 -1.04
CA HIS A 103 10.05 -5.74 0.41
C HIS A 103 8.83 -6.61 0.71
N ALA A 104 8.97 -7.44 1.73
CA ALA A 104 7.85 -8.16 2.30
C ALA A 104 6.91 -7.16 2.96
N GLY A 105 5.63 -7.22 2.68
CA GLY A 105 4.65 -6.35 3.35
C GLY A 105 4.60 -6.68 4.84
N GLN A 106 5.12 -5.79 5.67
CA GLN A 106 5.06 -5.89 7.13
C GLN A 106 4.30 -4.68 7.67
N PHE A 107 3.20 -4.89 8.37
CA PHE A 107 2.29 -3.82 8.77
C PHE A 107 1.92 -3.89 10.24
N LEU A 108 1.93 -2.72 10.91
CA LEU A 108 1.32 -2.51 12.21
C LEU A 108 -0.05 -1.85 12.00
N ILE A 109 -1.12 -2.49 12.45
CA ILE A 109 -2.50 -2.04 12.20
C ILE A 109 -3.18 -1.70 13.51
N CYS A 110 -3.58 -0.44 13.64
CA CYS A 110 -4.35 -0.01 14.81
C CYS A 110 -5.85 -0.27 14.61
N ARG A 111 -6.41 -1.19 15.39
CA ARG A 111 -7.84 -1.53 15.36
C ARG A 111 -8.76 -0.39 15.84
N ARG A 112 -8.23 0.64 16.52
CA ARG A 112 -9.03 1.76 17.06
C ARG A 112 -9.17 2.92 16.08
N CYS A 113 -8.06 3.35 15.46
CA CYS A 113 -8.07 4.50 14.56
C CYS A 113 -7.85 4.17 13.08
N GLY A 114 -7.62 2.88 12.76
CA GLY A 114 -7.38 2.44 11.38
C GLY A 114 -6.02 2.86 10.83
N LEU A 115 -5.09 3.37 11.67
CA LEU A 115 -3.73 3.67 11.24
C LEU A 115 -3.07 2.37 10.80
N VAL A 116 -2.46 2.39 9.63
CA VAL A 116 -1.56 1.35 9.14
C VAL A 116 -0.19 1.96 8.97
N GLN A 117 0.80 1.36 9.59
CA GLN A 117 2.20 1.73 9.47
C GLN A 117 2.95 0.57 8.84
N GLU A 118 3.56 0.82 7.70
CA GLU A 118 4.50 -0.11 7.09
C GLU A 118 5.80 -0.12 7.91
N MET A 119 6.35 -1.29 8.09
CA MET A 119 7.64 -1.50 8.75
C MET A 119 8.51 -2.41 7.88
N GLU A 120 9.80 -2.27 8.00
CA GLU A 120 10.79 -3.14 7.40
C GLU A 120 11.69 -3.66 8.51
N ASP A 121 11.62 -4.96 8.79
CA ASP A 121 12.48 -5.62 9.76
C ASP A 121 13.08 -6.88 9.15
N GLU A 122 14.39 -6.83 8.92
CA GLU A 122 15.13 -7.96 8.36
C GLU A 122 15.13 -9.18 9.28
N GLY A 123 15.00 -8.99 10.59
CA GLY A 123 14.93 -10.08 11.56
C GLY A 123 13.66 -10.90 11.39
N VAL A 124 12.52 -10.23 11.19
CA VAL A 124 11.23 -10.86 10.88
C VAL A 124 11.34 -11.62 9.55
N GLU A 125 11.87 -10.97 8.52
CA GLU A 125 11.99 -11.57 7.19
C GLU A 125 12.89 -12.82 7.21
N ARG A 126 14.05 -12.74 7.84
CA ARG A 126 14.97 -13.87 8.01
C ARG A 126 14.34 -15.01 8.82
N SER A 127 13.57 -14.69 9.87
CA SER A 127 12.91 -15.71 10.69
C SER A 127 11.85 -16.47 9.91
N LEU A 128 11.03 -15.78 9.13
CA LEU A 128 10.03 -16.38 8.25
C LEU A 128 10.69 -17.24 7.16
N GLY A 129 11.79 -16.75 6.57
CA GLY A 129 12.58 -17.53 5.60
C GLY A 129 13.10 -18.83 6.16
N ARG A 130 13.70 -18.80 7.34
CA ARG A 130 14.20 -20.02 8.02
C ARG A 130 13.09 -21.03 8.33
N VAL A 131 11.93 -20.55 8.78
CA VAL A 131 10.79 -21.44 9.07
C VAL A 131 10.26 -22.09 7.80
N ALA A 132 10.14 -21.33 6.71
CA ALA A 132 9.71 -21.85 5.43
C ALA A 132 10.69 -22.92 4.91
N GLU A 133 11.98 -22.62 4.91
CA GLU A 133 13.04 -23.53 4.47
C GLU A 133 13.07 -24.82 5.29
N ALA A 134 13.00 -24.71 6.63
CA ALA A 134 12.97 -25.86 7.53
C ALA A 134 11.73 -26.75 7.30
N SER A 135 10.66 -26.17 6.76
CA SER A 135 9.42 -26.90 6.43
C SER A 135 9.40 -27.40 4.98
N GLY A 136 10.45 -27.18 4.20
CA GLY A 136 10.49 -27.49 2.77
C GLY A 136 9.50 -26.66 1.95
N PHE A 137 9.14 -25.48 2.44
CA PHE A 137 8.16 -24.59 1.82
C PHE A 137 8.86 -23.45 1.07
N GLU A 138 8.52 -23.25 -0.19
CA GLU A 138 9.00 -22.17 -1.03
C GLU A 138 7.92 -21.07 -1.14
N PRO A 139 8.05 -19.94 -0.43
CA PRO A 139 7.01 -18.93 -0.41
C PRO A 139 7.05 -18.03 -1.65
N ASP A 140 5.93 -17.88 -2.34
CA ASP A 140 5.77 -16.93 -3.44
C ASP A 140 5.67 -15.47 -2.94
N SER A 141 5.12 -15.28 -1.76
CA SER A 141 5.00 -13.95 -1.11
C SER A 141 4.99 -14.09 0.41
N ARG A 142 5.33 -13.00 1.08
CA ARG A 142 5.29 -12.92 2.55
C ARG A 142 4.55 -11.65 2.95
N VAL A 143 3.57 -11.79 3.84
CA VAL A 143 2.84 -10.66 4.44
C VAL A 143 2.77 -10.88 5.94
N VAL A 144 3.06 -9.84 6.71
CA VAL A 144 2.95 -9.85 8.17
C VAL A 144 2.04 -8.70 8.59
N GLU A 145 0.95 -9.01 9.25
CA GLU A 145 0.05 -8.02 9.81
C GLU A 145 -0.04 -8.19 11.32
N VAL A 146 0.41 -7.17 12.06
CA VAL A 146 0.32 -7.12 13.51
C VAL A 146 -0.79 -6.16 13.90
N ILE A 147 -1.87 -6.71 14.44
CA ILE A 147 -3.07 -5.95 14.80
C ILE A 147 -3.04 -5.62 16.27
N GLY A 148 -3.17 -4.32 16.61
CA GLY A 148 -3.09 -3.85 17.99
C GLY A 148 -3.68 -2.46 18.18
N CYS A 149 -3.10 -1.69 19.10
CA CYS A 149 -3.41 -0.29 19.32
C CYS A 149 -2.14 0.55 19.21
N CYS A 150 -2.18 1.63 18.42
CA CYS A 150 -1.06 2.55 18.32
C CYS A 150 -0.89 3.35 19.64
N ALA A 151 0.28 3.96 19.81
CA ALA A 151 0.61 4.74 21.02
C ALA A 151 -0.43 5.83 21.33
N SER A 152 -0.92 6.53 20.29
CA SER A 152 -1.94 7.57 20.43
C SER A 152 -3.30 7.03 20.91
N CYS A 153 -3.59 5.76 20.68
CA CYS A 153 -4.83 5.11 21.07
C CYS A 153 -4.71 4.34 22.38
N THR A 154 -3.53 3.86 22.75
CA THR A 154 -3.28 3.13 23.99
C THR A 154 -3.46 4.03 25.21
N GLY A 155 -3.08 5.33 25.11
CA GLY A 155 -3.23 6.32 26.19
C GLY A 155 -4.62 6.95 26.34
N LYS A 156 -5.57 6.66 25.45
CA LYS A 156 -6.91 7.26 25.44
C LYS A 156 -8.00 6.29 25.90
N GLY A 157 -7.83 5.67 27.05
CA GLY A 157 -8.99 5.05 27.60
C GLY A 157 -8.81 3.69 28.25
N ARG A 158 -8.94 3.74 29.45
CA ARG A 158 -9.85 2.88 30.24
C ARG A 158 -11.11 3.67 30.53
#